data_e699fe1dc8e235ea3c8bd5c905783f9e
#
_entry.id   e699fe1dc8e235ea3c8bd5c905783f9e
#
_cell.length_a   1.000
_cell.length_b   1.000
_cell.length_c   1.000
_cell.angle_alpha   90.00
_cell.angle_beta   90.00
_cell.angle_gamma   90.00
#
_symmetry.space_group_name_H-M   'P 1'
#
loop_
_entity.id
_entity.type
_entity.pdbx_description
1 polymer ?
#
loop_
_entity_poly.entity_id
_entity_poly.type
_entity_poly.pdbx_seq_one_letter_code
_entity_poly.pdbx_strand_id
1 'polypeptide(L)'
;VKIFLDRQSAKPVYLQIRDRISSLIKSGALQSGDRLPSIRSLAQSLQVNKLTIIEAYNVLEADGVICARQGSGYFVNTQTFACANLQPTFSPAQDVIIKEPGGNSFFDLHVAAVHAQAQPGMIDLSFGTPRPPKNITQIAKRALKQTDTLFRYDLAQGQFTLRRQIAQMLVHQGLNVSTDDLIITTGSEQALSLATSHFVKAGDWVIVEAPTYFGAIAILESLGAKIIGIPMSPEGMNLELLEQYLRSHRPKLIYTISTLHNPTGLTTTQAHRQKLLALAEQYECPILEDNAYEGLNFEPVPAPIKALDKNNLVTYVSTFSKTLMPGLRVGYMVVTGEHYQAILERKLLHDLHVSTISQAIISEYLASGHYRRHLSQLRAEHIQSRNIMLQAMERYFPEEAKWTVPKGGLFLWVQLPADVPIQEITKEALSHNVLIFCGTAFFPDKQGYPAMRLTFANSPEDIEKGIYLLSNLLKKYLYQNRIQESGVRIQHEFCTTS
;
A
#
# COMPACT_ATOMS: atom_id res chain seq x y z
N VAL A 1 -12.61 30.96 -16.84
CA VAL A 1 -11.38 30.38 -16.25
C VAL A 1 -10.31 30.38 -17.32
N LYS A 2 -9.28 31.25 -17.18
CA LYS A 2 -8.12 31.24 -18.10
C LYS A 2 -7.10 30.21 -17.58
N ILE A 3 -6.88 29.14 -18.34
CA ILE A 3 -5.88 28.10 -18.06
C ILE A 3 -4.81 28.20 -19.15
N PHE A 4 -3.56 28.39 -18.74
CA PHE A 4 -2.42 28.32 -19.65
C PHE A 4 -1.83 26.92 -19.58
N LEU A 5 -1.64 26.30 -20.74
CA LEU A 5 -1.07 24.96 -20.85
C LEU A 5 0.35 25.08 -21.42
N ASP A 6 1.29 24.43 -20.75
CA ASP A 6 2.64 24.24 -21.28
C ASP A 6 2.69 22.92 -22.06
N ARG A 7 2.67 23.03 -23.39
CA ARG A 7 2.70 21.86 -24.30
C ARG A 7 4.08 21.22 -24.44
N GLN A 8 5.13 21.88 -23.96
CA GLN A 8 6.50 21.35 -23.96
C GLN A 8 6.85 20.66 -22.62
N SER A 9 6.00 20.81 -21.61
CA SER A 9 6.20 20.17 -20.32
C SER A 9 6.04 18.64 -20.41
N ALA A 10 6.91 17.90 -19.71
CA ALA A 10 6.78 16.46 -19.52
C ALA A 10 5.51 16.07 -18.74
N LYS A 11 4.84 17.04 -18.10
CA LYS A 11 3.62 16.81 -17.31
C LYS A 11 2.40 16.66 -18.23
N PRO A 12 1.64 15.55 -18.12
CA PRO A 12 0.43 15.32 -18.91
C PRO A 12 -0.56 16.50 -18.85
N VAL A 13 -1.18 16.83 -19.97
CA VAL A 13 -2.05 18.01 -20.11
C VAL A 13 -3.23 17.97 -19.12
N TYR A 14 -3.84 16.79 -18.90
CA TYR A 14 -4.94 16.66 -17.93
C TYR A 14 -4.52 16.99 -16.48
N LEU A 15 -3.28 16.65 -16.10
CA LEU A 15 -2.74 17.04 -14.80
C LEU A 15 -2.47 18.53 -14.67
N GLN A 16 -2.04 19.20 -15.76
CA GLN A 16 -1.87 20.64 -15.76
C GLN A 16 -3.23 21.36 -15.56
N ILE A 17 -4.28 20.86 -16.21
CA ILE A 17 -5.64 21.37 -16.07
C ILE A 17 -6.16 21.16 -14.64
N ARG A 18 -6.00 19.95 -14.10
CA ARG A 18 -6.35 19.64 -12.71
C ARG A 18 -5.69 20.58 -11.72
N ASP A 19 -4.38 20.73 -11.80
CA ASP A 19 -3.61 21.55 -10.86
C ASP A 19 -4.00 23.01 -10.96
N ARG A 20 -4.26 23.50 -12.16
CA ARG A 20 -4.68 24.90 -12.34
C ARG A 20 -6.06 25.16 -11.74
N ILE A 21 -7.02 24.24 -11.93
CA ILE A 21 -8.33 24.36 -11.30
C ILE A 21 -8.21 24.28 -9.78
N SER A 22 -7.45 23.32 -9.26
CA SER A 22 -7.17 23.20 -7.82
C SER A 22 -6.52 24.47 -7.24
N SER A 23 -5.59 25.08 -7.98
CA SER A 23 -4.96 26.36 -7.58
C SER A 23 -5.96 27.51 -7.56
N LEU A 24 -6.88 27.58 -8.51
CA LEU A 24 -7.93 28.61 -8.54
C LEU A 24 -8.92 28.47 -7.39
N ILE A 25 -9.22 27.24 -6.97
CA ILE A 25 -10.07 26.98 -5.82
C ILE A 25 -9.32 27.34 -4.52
N LYS A 26 -8.06 26.93 -4.37
CA LYS A 26 -7.22 27.26 -3.21
C LYS A 26 -6.99 28.78 -3.05
N SER A 27 -6.88 29.52 -4.14
CA SER A 27 -6.73 30.99 -4.12
C SER A 27 -8.05 31.72 -3.92
N GLY A 28 -9.20 31.04 -3.84
CA GLY A 28 -10.52 31.66 -3.72
C GLY A 28 -11.06 32.30 -5.02
N ALA A 29 -10.35 32.11 -6.14
CA ALA A 29 -10.81 32.60 -7.45
C ALA A 29 -11.97 31.76 -8.02
N LEU A 30 -12.12 30.53 -7.54
CA LEU A 30 -13.31 29.69 -7.66
C LEU A 30 -13.80 29.36 -6.25
N GLN A 31 -15.03 29.72 -5.95
CA GLN A 31 -15.63 29.52 -4.64
C GLN A 31 -16.45 28.23 -4.58
N SER A 32 -16.68 27.73 -3.37
CA SER A 32 -17.57 26.62 -3.11
C SER A 32 -18.96 26.86 -3.73
N GLY A 33 -19.45 25.88 -4.50
CA GLY A 33 -20.69 25.98 -5.23
C GLY A 33 -20.59 26.60 -6.64
N ASP A 34 -19.45 27.16 -7.02
CA ASP A 34 -19.24 27.71 -8.35
C ASP A 34 -19.32 26.62 -9.43
N ARG A 35 -19.96 26.96 -10.53
CA ARG A 35 -20.10 26.08 -11.68
C ARG A 35 -18.83 26.11 -12.54
N LEU A 36 -18.25 24.97 -12.80
CA LEU A 36 -17.14 24.81 -13.73
C LEU A 36 -17.61 24.86 -15.19
N PRO A 37 -16.73 25.26 -16.14
CA PRO A 37 -17.04 25.20 -17.56
C PRO A 37 -17.42 23.77 -17.97
N SER A 38 -18.34 23.66 -18.95
CA SER A 38 -18.68 22.33 -19.48
C SER A 38 -17.45 21.68 -20.13
N ILE A 39 -17.38 20.35 -20.13
CA ILE A 39 -16.30 19.60 -20.79
C ILE A 39 -16.09 20.07 -22.22
N ARG A 40 -17.20 20.31 -22.94
CA ARG A 40 -17.16 20.75 -24.34
C ARG A 40 -16.60 22.18 -24.49
N SER A 41 -17.03 23.09 -23.64
CA SER A 41 -16.57 24.49 -23.64
C SER A 41 -15.11 24.60 -23.26
N LEU A 42 -14.66 23.88 -22.22
CA LEU A 42 -13.27 23.92 -21.76
C LEU A 42 -12.33 23.24 -22.79
N ALA A 43 -12.74 22.14 -23.39
CA ALA A 43 -11.97 21.46 -24.44
C ALA A 43 -11.76 22.38 -25.65
N GLN A 44 -12.79 23.11 -26.05
CA GLN A 44 -12.72 24.08 -27.15
C GLN A 44 -11.82 25.28 -26.81
N SER A 45 -11.94 25.84 -25.62
CA SER A 45 -11.15 27.00 -25.18
C SER A 45 -9.66 26.68 -25.03
N LEU A 46 -9.32 25.46 -24.66
CA LEU A 46 -7.94 25.00 -24.46
C LEU A 46 -7.35 24.28 -25.69
N GLN A 47 -8.16 24.07 -26.72
CA GLN A 47 -7.79 23.32 -27.94
C GLN A 47 -7.22 21.93 -27.61
N VAL A 48 -7.92 21.18 -26.74
CA VAL A 48 -7.57 19.82 -26.32
C VAL A 48 -8.71 18.86 -26.59
N ASN A 49 -8.43 17.54 -26.55
CA ASN A 49 -9.47 16.53 -26.70
C ASN A 49 -10.43 16.57 -25.49
N LYS A 50 -11.71 16.32 -25.73
CA LYS A 50 -12.73 16.21 -24.66
C LYS A 50 -12.36 15.15 -23.62
N LEU A 51 -11.72 14.05 -24.03
CA LEU A 51 -11.25 13.01 -23.11
C LEU A 51 -10.23 13.54 -22.09
N THR A 52 -9.37 14.49 -22.50
CA THR A 52 -8.40 15.14 -21.62
C THR A 52 -9.09 15.96 -20.51
N ILE A 53 -10.20 16.64 -20.85
CA ILE A 53 -10.99 17.38 -19.86
C ILE A 53 -11.77 16.43 -18.95
N ILE A 54 -12.34 15.37 -19.51
CA ILE A 54 -13.01 14.32 -18.73
C ILE A 54 -12.04 13.73 -17.72
N GLU A 55 -10.83 13.42 -18.13
CA GLU A 55 -9.80 12.85 -17.24
C GLU A 55 -9.40 13.83 -16.14
N ALA A 56 -9.22 15.12 -16.48
CA ALA A 56 -8.95 16.17 -15.48
C ALA A 56 -10.10 16.34 -14.48
N TYR A 57 -11.36 16.33 -14.95
CA TYR A 57 -12.53 16.47 -14.08
C TYR A 57 -12.77 15.23 -13.23
N ASN A 58 -12.56 14.04 -13.77
CA ASN A 58 -12.65 12.80 -13.00
C ASN A 58 -11.63 12.76 -11.84
N VAL A 59 -10.42 13.27 -12.08
CA VAL A 59 -9.41 13.37 -11.01
C VAL A 59 -9.84 14.39 -9.97
N LEU A 60 -10.32 15.58 -10.37
CA LEU A 60 -10.82 16.61 -9.45
C LEU A 60 -12.05 16.16 -8.66
N GLU A 61 -12.93 15.38 -9.27
CA GLU A 61 -14.10 14.79 -8.61
C GLU A 61 -13.68 13.69 -7.64
N ALA A 62 -12.73 12.84 -8.04
CA ALA A 62 -12.14 11.83 -7.18
C ALA A 62 -11.39 12.44 -5.98
N ASP A 63 -10.72 13.58 -6.19
CA ASP A 63 -10.08 14.37 -5.12
C ASP A 63 -11.11 15.10 -4.22
N GLY A 64 -12.42 14.97 -4.50
CA GLY A 64 -13.49 15.65 -3.76
C GLY A 64 -13.50 17.17 -3.93
N VAL A 65 -12.73 17.69 -4.86
CA VAL A 65 -12.58 19.15 -5.12
C VAL A 65 -13.78 19.68 -5.89
N ILE A 66 -14.37 18.85 -6.75
CA ILE A 66 -15.58 19.17 -7.51
C ILE A 66 -16.59 18.02 -7.40
N CYS A 67 -17.85 18.30 -7.71
CA CYS A 67 -18.90 17.28 -7.78
C CYS A 67 -19.74 17.43 -9.06
N ALA A 68 -20.10 16.29 -9.66
CA ALA A 68 -21.04 16.27 -10.77
C ALA A 68 -22.48 16.36 -10.26
N ARG A 69 -23.31 17.24 -10.86
CA ARG A 69 -24.76 17.26 -10.66
C ARG A 69 -25.44 16.82 -11.95
N GLN A 70 -26.21 15.74 -11.89
CA GLN A 70 -26.84 15.13 -13.05
C GLN A 70 -27.64 16.17 -13.86
N GLY A 71 -27.35 16.30 -15.15
CA GLY A 71 -27.98 17.27 -16.05
C GLY A 71 -27.50 18.73 -15.87
N SER A 72 -26.72 19.08 -14.84
CA SER A 72 -26.35 20.46 -14.51
C SER A 72 -24.84 20.75 -14.68
N GLY A 73 -23.99 19.73 -14.78
CA GLY A 73 -22.56 19.88 -14.95
C GLY A 73 -21.74 19.70 -13.67
N TYR A 74 -20.50 20.23 -13.66
CA TYR A 74 -19.58 20.13 -12.54
C TYR A 74 -19.55 21.41 -11.72
N PHE A 75 -19.45 21.26 -10.40
CA PHE A 75 -19.46 22.35 -9.41
C PHE A 75 -18.32 22.18 -8.44
N VAL A 76 -17.75 23.28 -7.94
CA VAL A 76 -16.80 23.26 -6.84
C VAL A 76 -17.51 22.71 -5.59
N ASN A 77 -16.93 21.71 -4.95
CA ASN A 77 -17.56 21.07 -3.81
C ASN A 77 -17.72 22.05 -2.64
N THR A 78 -18.86 21.96 -1.94
CA THR A 78 -19.15 22.81 -0.77
C THR A 78 -18.33 22.40 0.46
N GLN A 79 -17.80 21.19 0.47
CA GLN A 79 -16.85 20.72 1.46
C GLN A 79 -15.45 20.74 0.87
N THR A 80 -14.82 21.90 0.79
CA THR A 80 -13.37 21.94 0.82
C THR A 80 -12.97 21.36 2.17
N PHE A 81 -12.55 20.09 2.16
CA PHE A 81 -11.80 19.56 3.27
C PHE A 81 -10.55 20.43 3.37
N ALA A 82 -10.59 21.43 4.24
CA ALA A 82 -9.39 21.87 4.88
C ALA A 82 -8.85 20.59 5.52
N CYS A 83 -7.89 19.92 4.88
CA CYS A 83 -6.91 19.13 5.60
C CYS A 83 -6.25 20.15 6.54
N ALA A 84 -6.92 20.43 7.65
CA ALA A 84 -6.36 21.21 8.73
C ALA A 84 -5.09 20.49 9.10
N ASN A 85 -3.95 21.08 8.76
CA ASN A 85 -2.59 20.77 9.22
C ASN A 85 -2.43 19.37 9.86
N LEU A 86 -2.79 18.30 9.11
CA LEU A 86 -2.43 16.96 9.49
C LEU A 86 -0.92 16.88 9.29
N GLN A 87 -0.22 17.22 10.35
CA GLN A 87 1.22 17.02 10.43
C GLN A 87 1.51 15.55 10.16
N PRO A 88 2.51 15.21 9.36
CA PRO A 88 2.92 13.81 9.21
C PRO A 88 3.11 13.23 10.61
N THR A 89 2.49 12.09 10.86
CA THR A 89 2.53 11.40 12.14
C THR A 89 3.98 11.17 12.52
N PHE A 90 4.41 11.76 13.61
CA PHE A 90 5.77 11.58 14.12
C PHE A 90 5.87 10.15 14.63
N SER A 91 6.73 9.33 14.05
CA SER A 91 7.04 8.01 14.63
C SER A 91 7.66 8.25 16.01
N PRO A 92 7.28 7.49 17.06
CA PRO A 92 7.94 7.60 18.34
C PRO A 92 9.42 7.28 18.20
N ALA A 93 10.23 7.76 19.11
CA ALA A 93 11.61 7.32 19.22
C ALA A 93 11.63 5.79 19.31
N GLN A 94 12.25 5.16 18.34
CA GLN A 94 12.32 3.71 18.25
C GLN A 94 13.78 3.32 17.99
N ASP A 95 14.23 2.35 18.77
CA ASP A 95 15.55 1.74 18.56
C ASP A 95 15.50 0.74 17.40
N VAL A 96 16.70 0.43 16.87
CA VAL A 96 16.85 -0.64 15.89
C VAL A 96 16.51 -1.99 16.54
N ILE A 97 15.65 -2.75 15.87
CA ILE A 97 15.23 -4.06 16.35
C ILE A 97 16.17 -5.12 15.78
N ILE A 98 16.80 -5.91 16.65
CA ILE A 98 17.61 -7.07 16.26
C ILE A 98 16.87 -8.33 16.68
N LYS A 99 16.50 -9.16 15.71
CA LYS A 99 15.76 -10.40 15.90
C LYS A 99 16.59 -11.61 15.46
N GLU A 100 16.88 -12.47 16.41
CA GLU A 100 17.42 -13.81 16.16
C GLU A 100 16.29 -14.76 15.69
N PRO A 101 16.62 -15.85 14.97
CA PRO A 101 15.63 -16.83 14.53
C PRO A 101 14.74 -17.34 15.66
N GLY A 102 13.44 -17.41 15.46
CA GLY A 102 12.48 -17.85 16.49
C GLY A 102 11.13 -18.21 15.88
N GLY A 103 10.23 -18.78 16.70
CA GLY A 103 8.97 -19.37 16.28
C GLY A 103 8.08 -18.48 15.41
N ASN A 104 7.43 -19.07 14.43
CA ASN A 104 6.54 -18.42 13.47
C ASN A 104 5.12 -18.33 14.02
N SER A 105 4.64 -17.12 14.37
CA SER A 105 3.25 -16.85 14.78
C SER A 105 2.35 -16.38 13.64
N PHE A 106 2.87 -16.31 12.40
CA PHE A 106 2.10 -15.85 11.24
C PHE A 106 0.90 -16.74 10.95
N PHE A 107 1.09 -18.06 11.05
CA PHE A 107 0.04 -19.02 10.79
C PHE A 107 -1.18 -18.80 11.70
N ASP A 108 -0.96 -18.73 13.00
CA ASP A 108 -2.05 -18.55 13.98
C ASP A 108 -2.77 -17.21 13.78
N LEU A 109 -2.01 -16.14 13.56
CA LEU A 109 -2.58 -14.82 13.29
C LEU A 109 -3.43 -14.80 12.01
N HIS A 110 -2.92 -15.39 10.93
CA HIS A 110 -3.61 -15.43 9.65
C HIS A 110 -4.88 -16.30 9.71
N VAL A 111 -4.79 -17.48 10.28
CA VAL A 111 -5.93 -18.40 10.43
C VAL A 111 -7.01 -17.78 11.29
N ALA A 112 -6.66 -17.20 12.44
CA ALA A 112 -7.62 -16.53 13.32
C ALA A 112 -8.34 -15.38 12.62
N ALA A 113 -7.59 -14.57 11.86
CA ALA A 113 -8.15 -13.43 11.13
C ALA A 113 -9.10 -13.87 9.98
N VAL A 114 -8.75 -14.92 9.22
CA VAL A 114 -9.62 -15.47 8.15
C VAL A 114 -10.89 -16.07 8.73
N HIS A 115 -10.80 -16.80 9.85
CA HIS A 115 -11.97 -17.34 10.53
C HIS A 115 -12.88 -16.24 11.07
N ALA A 116 -12.31 -15.19 11.66
CA ALA A 116 -13.08 -14.06 12.16
C ALA A 116 -13.79 -13.31 11.03
N GLN A 117 -13.11 -13.08 9.92
CA GLN A 117 -13.68 -12.41 8.72
C GLN A 117 -14.91 -13.16 8.18
N ALA A 118 -14.95 -14.49 8.29
CA ALA A 118 -16.05 -15.30 7.80
C ALA A 118 -17.32 -15.27 8.70
N GLN A 119 -17.24 -14.65 9.88
CA GLN A 119 -18.39 -14.58 10.80
C GLN A 119 -19.43 -13.55 10.34
N PRO A 120 -20.75 -13.89 10.42
CA PRO A 120 -21.79 -12.95 10.06
C PRO A 120 -21.77 -11.68 10.94
N GLY A 121 -21.90 -10.51 10.30
CA GLY A 121 -21.94 -9.23 11.00
C GLY A 121 -20.58 -8.68 11.45
N MET A 122 -19.48 -9.33 11.06
CA MET A 122 -18.13 -8.85 11.32
C MET A 122 -17.81 -7.60 10.48
N ILE A 123 -17.39 -6.54 11.12
CA ILE A 123 -16.81 -5.35 10.47
C ILE A 123 -15.33 -5.57 10.33
N ASP A 124 -14.88 -5.87 9.10
CA ASP A 124 -13.47 -6.16 8.84
C ASP A 124 -12.69 -4.89 8.50
N LEU A 125 -12.01 -4.30 9.47
CA LEU A 125 -11.06 -3.21 9.29
C LEU A 125 -9.60 -3.69 9.20
N SER A 126 -9.37 -4.98 9.00
CA SER A 126 -8.03 -5.61 9.02
C SER A 126 -7.48 -5.93 7.63
N PHE A 127 -8.26 -6.66 6.80
CA PHE A 127 -7.83 -7.10 5.48
C PHE A 127 -8.07 -6.06 4.39
N GLY A 128 -7.06 -5.77 3.59
CA GLY A 128 -7.19 -4.94 2.39
C GLY A 128 -7.60 -5.78 1.19
N THR A 129 -8.88 -6.11 1.08
CA THR A 129 -9.43 -6.83 -0.07
C THR A 129 -10.12 -5.84 -1.00
N PRO A 130 -9.68 -5.70 -2.27
CA PRO A 130 -10.32 -4.80 -3.22
C PRO A 130 -11.71 -5.32 -3.59
N ARG A 131 -12.62 -4.41 -3.92
CA ARG A 131 -13.93 -4.79 -4.46
C ARG A 131 -13.76 -5.49 -5.81
N PRO A 132 -14.48 -6.60 -6.05
CA PRO A 132 -14.37 -7.34 -7.29
C PRO A 132 -14.85 -6.47 -8.46
N PRO A 133 -14.19 -6.56 -9.64
CA PRO A 133 -14.62 -5.83 -10.82
C PRO A 133 -15.98 -6.32 -11.32
N LYS A 134 -16.87 -5.40 -11.67
CA LYS A 134 -18.27 -5.70 -12.07
C LYS A 134 -18.39 -6.63 -13.27
N ASN A 135 -17.40 -6.64 -14.17
CA ASN A 135 -17.41 -7.37 -15.43
C ASN A 135 -16.54 -8.63 -15.43
N ILE A 136 -16.06 -9.08 -14.26
CA ILE A 136 -15.11 -10.21 -14.16
C ILE A 136 -15.65 -11.49 -14.81
N THR A 137 -16.92 -11.82 -14.59
CA THR A 137 -17.54 -13.02 -15.17
C THR A 137 -17.52 -12.99 -16.70
N GLN A 138 -17.77 -11.83 -17.33
CA GLN A 138 -17.76 -11.68 -18.77
C GLN A 138 -16.34 -11.81 -19.34
N ILE A 139 -15.36 -11.22 -18.67
CA ILE A 139 -13.93 -11.32 -19.02
C ILE A 139 -13.44 -12.77 -18.90
N ALA A 140 -13.76 -13.44 -17.79
CA ALA A 140 -13.40 -14.85 -17.59
C ALA A 140 -14.00 -15.76 -18.68
N LYS A 141 -15.27 -15.56 -19.06
CA LYS A 141 -15.89 -16.30 -20.17
C LYS A 141 -15.17 -16.09 -21.51
N ARG A 142 -14.63 -14.88 -21.78
CA ARG A 142 -13.84 -14.62 -22.99
C ARG A 142 -12.48 -15.30 -22.93
N ALA A 143 -11.78 -15.20 -21.80
CA ALA A 143 -10.50 -15.84 -21.60
C ALA A 143 -10.58 -17.37 -21.80
N LEU A 144 -11.64 -18.00 -21.29
CA LEU A 144 -11.85 -19.44 -21.40
C LEU A 144 -12.20 -19.92 -22.84
N LYS A 145 -12.48 -19.04 -23.79
CA LYS A 145 -12.66 -19.44 -25.21
C LYS A 145 -11.34 -19.71 -25.93
N GLN A 146 -10.20 -19.33 -25.36
CA GLN A 146 -8.86 -19.55 -25.90
C GLN A 146 -8.35 -20.95 -25.50
N THR A 147 -9.07 -22.02 -25.88
CA THR A 147 -8.92 -23.37 -25.30
C THR A 147 -7.59 -24.03 -25.57
N ASP A 148 -6.93 -23.76 -26.71
CA ASP A 148 -5.75 -24.55 -27.13
C ASP A 148 -4.53 -24.42 -26.19
N THR A 149 -4.40 -23.30 -25.49
CA THR A 149 -3.29 -23.02 -24.56
C THR A 149 -3.60 -23.38 -23.12
N LEU A 150 -4.90 -23.49 -22.75
CA LEU A 150 -5.31 -23.70 -21.37
C LEU A 150 -5.12 -25.12 -20.86
N PHE A 151 -5.05 -26.12 -21.77
CA PHE A 151 -4.96 -27.53 -21.42
C PHE A 151 -3.54 -28.11 -21.49
N ARG A 152 -2.53 -27.26 -21.64
CA ARG A 152 -1.13 -27.70 -21.75
C ARG A 152 -0.30 -27.13 -20.61
N TYR A 153 0.79 -27.79 -20.30
CA TYR A 153 1.84 -27.19 -19.49
C TYR A 153 2.40 -25.95 -20.19
N ASP A 154 2.75 -24.94 -19.42
CA ASP A 154 3.31 -23.68 -19.89
C ASP A 154 4.74 -23.49 -19.38
N LEU A 155 5.40 -22.44 -19.84
CA LEU A 155 6.74 -22.08 -19.39
C LEU A 155 6.72 -21.63 -17.92
N ALA A 156 7.77 -21.94 -17.18
CA ALA A 156 7.90 -21.57 -15.76
C ALA A 156 7.84 -20.04 -15.55
N GLN A 157 8.38 -19.25 -16.49
CA GLN A 157 8.29 -17.78 -16.45
C GLN A 157 6.89 -17.22 -16.73
N GLY A 158 5.94 -18.06 -17.18
CA GLY A 158 4.58 -17.65 -17.51
C GLY A 158 4.37 -17.25 -18.96
N GLN A 159 3.12 -17.05 -19.34
CA GLN A 159 2.68 -16.76 -20.71
C GLN A 159 3.33 -15.51 -21.30
N PHE A 160 3.91 -15.64 -22.49
CA PHE A 160 4.58 -14.53 -23.18
C PHE A 160 3.66 -13.32 -23.38
N THR A 161 2.40 -13.57 -23.73
CA THR A 161 1.41 -12.49 -23.94
C THR A 161 1.19 -11.70 -22.65
N LEU A 162 1.05 -12.37 -21.51
CA LEU A 162 0.89 -11.70 -20.20
C LEU A 162 2.15 -10.95 -19.81
N ARG A 163 3.34 -11.56 -19.96
CA ARG A 163 4.61 -10.89 -19.66
C ARG A 163 4.80 -9.62 -20.49
N ARG A 164 4.48 -9.69 -21.79
CA ARG A 164 4.52 -8.52 -22.70
C ARG A 164 3.58 -7.41 -22.23
N GLN A 165 2.36 -7.73 -21.83
CA GLN A 165 1.38 -6.75 -21.35
C GLN A 165 1.83 -6.11 -20.03
N ILE A 166 2.41 -6.91 -19.12
CA ILE A 166 2.99 -6.39 -17.87
C ILE A 166 4.18 -5.47 -18.17
N ALA A 167 5.10 -5.86 -19.06
CA ALA A 167 6.20 -5.00 -19.46
C ALA A 167 5.70 -3.65 -19.99
N GLN A 168 4.68 -3.65 -20.86
CA GLN A 168 4.04 -2.42 -21.37
C GLN A 168 3.40 -1.58 -20.24
N MET A 169 2.77 -2.23 -19.26
CA MET A 169 2.19 -1.54 -18.10
C MET A 169 3.29 -0.87 -17.27
N LEU A 170 4.40 -1.53 -17.04
CA LEU A 170 5.52 -1.04 -16.24
C LEU A 170 6.24 0.16 -16.86
N VAL A 171 6.26 0.28 -18.20
CA VAL A 171 6.81 1.47 -18.89
C VAL A 171 6.08 2.75 -18.44
N HIS A 172 4.77 2.71 -18.23
CA HIS A 172 4.03 3.87 -17.74
C HIS A 172 4.40 4.31 -16.30
N GLN A 173 5.13 3.45 -15.59
CA GLN A 173 5.62 3.69 -14.24
C GLN A 173 7.11 4.05 -14.21
N GLY A 174 7.69 4.23 -15.39
CA GLY A 174 9.11 4.53 -15.55
C GLY A 174 10.02 3.30 -15.48
N LEU A 175 9.46 2.08 -15.44
CA LEU A 175 10.22 0.84 -15.39
C LEU A 175 10.28 0.21 -16.78
N ASN A 176 11.43 0.34 -17.44
CA ASN A 176 11.65 -0.21 -18.77
C ASN A 176 12.33 -1.58 -18.66
N VAL A 177 11.56 -2.65 -18.86
CA VAL A 177 12.01 -4.04 -18.70
C VAL A 177 11.65 -4.87 -19.92
N SER A 178 12.46 -5.89 -20.21
CA SER A 178 12.17 -6.90 -21.22
C SER A 178 11.11 -7.89 -20.72
N THR A 179 10.44 -8.55 -21.64
CA THR A 179 9.60 -9.72 -21.32
C THR A 179 10.40 -10.85 -20.68
N ASP A 180 11.71 -10.92 -20.96
CA ASP A 180 12.59 -11.96 -20.46
C ASP A 180 13.16 -11.67 -19.07
N ASP A 181 12.94 -10.44 -18.55
CA ASP A 181 13.20 -10.09 -17.16
C ASP A 181 12.03 -10.44 -16.23
N LEU A 182 10.89 -10.87 -16.77
CA LEU A 182 9.64 -11.10 -16.03
C LEU A 182 9.41 -12.58 -15.74
N ILE A 183 9.07 -12.85 -14.49
CA ILE A 183 8.60 -14.17 -14.02
C ILE A 183 7.21 -13.99 -13.39
N ILE A 184 6.21 -14.71 -13.92
CA ILE A 184 4.86 -14.75 -13.34
C ILE A 184 4.86 -15.71 -12.14
N THR A 185 4.23 -15.27 -11.04
CA THR A 185 4.22 -16.00 -9.77
C THR A 185 2.79 -16.20 -9.23
N THR A 186 2.62 -17.14 -8.32
CA THR A 186 1.36 -17.40 -7.62
C THR A 186 1.13 -16.35 -6.52
N GLY A 187 0.89 -15.10 -6.97
CA GLY A 187 0.86 -13.90 -6.11
C GLY A 187 2.26 -13.42 -5.70
N SER A 188 2.30 -12.30 -4.98
CA SER A 188 3.56 -11.74 -4.45
C SER A 188 4.21 -12.63 -3.40
N GLU A 189 3.44 -13.40 -2.62
CA GLU A 189 3.99 -14.30 -1.59
C GLU A 189 5.00 -15.29 -2.16
N GLN A 190 4.69 -15.91 -3.31
CA GLN A 190 5.63 -16.81 -3.98
C GLN A 190 6.86 -16.03 -4.50
N ALA A 191 6.66 -14.83 -5.04
CA ALA A 191 7.76 -14.00 -5.52
C ALA A 191 8.71 -13.63 -4.37
N LEU A 192 8.16 -13.20 -3.22
CA LEU A 192 8.94 -12.92 -2.01
C LEU A 192 9.69 -14.17 -1.52
N SER A 193 9.03 -15.32 -1.44
CA SER A 193 9.65 -16.57 -1.02
C SER A 193 10.77 -17.01 -1.95
N LEU A 194 10.60 -16.90 -3.27
CA LEU A 194 11.62 -17.26 -4.27
C LEU A 194 12.84 -16.32 -4.16
N ALA A 195 12.61 -15.01 -4.08
CA ALA A 195 13.69 -14.03 -3.97
C ALA A 195 14.45 -14.19 -2.64
N THR A 196 13.75 -14.24 -1.51
CA THR A 196 14.39 -14.40 -0.20
C THR A 196 15.18 -15.69 -0.10
N SER A 197 14.62 -16.84 -0.54
CA SER A 197 15.33 -18.12 -0.51
C SER A 197 16.53 -18.18 -1.48
N HIS A 198 16.56 -17.29 -2.49
CA HIS A 198 17.72 -17.17 -3.38
C HIS A 198 18.88 -16.43 -2.71
N PHE A 199 18.60 -15.30 -2.06
CA PHE A 199 19.63 -14.43 -1.49
C PHE A 199 20.03 -14.83 -0.05
N VAL A 200 19.15 -15.47 0.71
CA VAL A 200 19.26 -15.65 2.16
C VAL A 200 19.32 -17.12 2.55
N LYS A 201 20.26 -17.45 3.44
CA LYS A 201 20.42 -18.74 4.10
C LYS A 201 20.19 -18.60 5.59
N ALA A 202 19.96 -19.72 6.28
CA ALA A 202 19.85 -19.72 7.73
C ALA A 202 21.07 -19.08 8.40
N GLY A 203 20.79 -18.16 9.33
CA GLY A 203 21.82 -17.39 10.04
C GLY A 203 22.29 -16.11 9.35
N ASP A 204 21.90 -15.87 8.09
CA ASP A 204 22.20 -14.61 7.40
C ASP A 204 21.41 -13.44 7.96
N TRP A 205 22.00 -12.25 7.93
CA TRP A 205 21.34 -11.00 8.30
C TRP A 205 20.54 -10.43 7.12
N VAL A 206 19.32 -9.96 7.43
CA VAL A 206 18.44 -9.25 6.49
C VAL A 206 17.98 -7.96 7.13
N ILE A 207 18.04 -6.86 6.39
CA ILE A 207 17.48 -5.58 6.83
C ILE A 207 16.05 -5.43 6.32
N VAL A 208 15.16 -4.97 7.21
CA VAL A 208 13.77 -4.62 6.89
C VAL A 208 13.40 -3.28 7.52
N GLU A 209 12.33 -2.67 7.07
CA GLU A 209 11.69 -1.54 7.75
C GLU A 209 11.03 -2.01 9.06
N ALA A 210 10.96 -1.14 10.06
CA ALA A 210 10.24 -1.41 11.30
C ALA A 210 9.31 -0.22 11.63
N PRO A 211 7.98 -0.38 11.44
CA PRO A 211 7.26 -1.61 11.06
C PRO A 211 7.39 -1.98 9.59
N THR A 212 7.06 -3.23 9.22
CA THR A 212 7.01 -3.73 7.83
C THR A 212 5.94 -4.82 7.66
N TYR A 213 5.80 -5.36 6.44
CA TYR A 213 4.84 -6.41 6.15
C TYR A 213 5.14 -7.70 6.93
N PHE A 214 4.19 -8.14 7.75
CA PHE A 214 4.35 -9.32 8.62
C PHE A 214 4.56 -10.63 7.85
N GLY A 215 4.05 -10.74 6.59
CA GLY A 215 4.30 -11.89 5.72
C GLY A 215 5.77 -12.00 5.32
N ALA A 216 6.44 -10.89 5.03
CA ALA A 216 7.87 -10.89 4.75
C ALA A 216 8.69 -11.30 5.98
N ILE A 217 8.31 -10.79 7.17
CA ILE A 217 8.93 -11.22 8.45
C ILE A 217 8.80 -12.74 8.60
N ALA A 218 7.61 -13.30 8.37
CA ALA A 218 7.35 -14.73 8.50
C ALA A 218 8.16 -15.58 7.50
N ILE A 219 8.30 -15.12 6.25
CA ILE A 219 9.14 -15.79 5.26
C ILE A 219 10.60 -15.81 5.72
N LEU A 220 11.12 -14.69 6.20
CA LEU A 220 12.50 -14.59 6.71
C LEU A 220 12.70 -15.46 7.95
N GLU A 221 11.76 -15.45 8.90
CA GLU A 221 11.79 -16.34 10.07
C GLU A 221 11.82 -17.83 9.67
N SER A 222 11.02 -18.22 8.66
CA SER A 222 10.96 -19.60 8.17
C SER A 222 12.27 -20.07 7.52
N LEU A 223 13.05 -19.15 6.98
CA LEU A 223 14.39 -19.42 6.44
C LEU A 223 15.48 -19.46 7.53
N GLY A 224 15.15 -19.15 8.78
CA GLY A 224 16.13 -19.00 9.86
C GLY A 224 17.03 -17.78 9.72
N ALA A 225 16.57 -16.75 9.05
CA ALA A 225 17.29 -15.48 8.92
C ALA A 225 17.29 -14.69 10.23
N LYS A 226 18.33 -13.91 10.43
CA LYS A 226 18.44 -12.88 11.48
C LYS A 226 17.93 -11.56 10.91
N ILE A 227 17.04 -10.89 11.61
CA ILE A 227 16.36 -9.70 11.07
C ILE A 227 16.82 -8.44 11.81
N ILE A 228 17.19 -7.42 11.06
CA ILE A 228 17.48 -6.07 11.56
C ILE A 228 16.34 -5.16 11.09
N GLY A 229 15.50 -4.73 12.02
CA GLY A 229 14.41 -3.79 11.77
C GLY A 229 14.87 -2.35 11.97
N ILE A 230 15.01 -1.62 10.88
CA ILE A 230 15.40 -0.20 10.89
C ILE A 230 14.18 0.68 11.08
N PRO A 231 14.15 1.57 12.08
CA PRO A 231 13.06 2.51 12.30
C PRO A 231 12.76 3.36 11.07
N MET A 232 11.48 3.66 10.87
CA MET A 232 11.00 4.52 9.81
C MET A 232 10.79 5.96 10.30
N SER A 233 11.12 6.91 9.42
CA SER A 233 10.72 8.31 9.49
C SER A 233 9.56 8.57 8.51
N PRO A 234 8.95 9.78 8.48
CA PRO A 234 7.99 10.14 7.44
C PRO A 234 8.53 10.06 6.00
N GLU A 235 9.84 10.06 5.82
CA GLU A 235 10.51 9.93 4.52
C GLU A 235 10.78 8.48 4.11
N GLY A 236 10.73 7.53 5.04
CA GLY A 236 11.04 6.13 4.83
C GLY A 236 11.99 5.56 5.89
N MET A 237 12.67 4.47 5.59
CA MET A 237 13.69 3.86 6.43
C MET A 237 14.79 4.87 6.81
N ASN A 238 15.26 4.88 8.06
CA ASN A 238 16.37 5.73 8.49
C ASN A 238 17.68 5.30 7.80
N LEU A 239 18.15 6.11 6.84
CA LEU A 239 19.29 5.75 6.00
C LEU A 239 20.64 5.86 6.71
N GLU A 240 20.76 6.63 7.79
CA GLU A 240 21.98 6.71 8.60
C GLU A 240 22.15 5.42 9.40
N LEU A 241 21.09 4.93 10.01
CA LEU A 241 21.09 3.63 10.69
C LEU A 241 21.28 2.49 9.67
N LEU A 242 20.64 2.58 8.50
CA LEU A 242 20.85 1.61 7.43
C LEU A 242 22.35 1.48 7.10
N GLU A 243 23.04 2.60 6.85
CA GLU A 243 24.48 2.58 6.53
C GLU A 243 25.32 1.96 7.66
N GLN A 244 25.03 2.31 8.91
CA GLN A 244 25.70 1.74 10.08
C GLN A 244 25.60 0.20 10.11
N TYR A 245 24.40 -0.33 9.86
CA TYR A 245 24.15 -1.77 9.90
C TYR A 245 24.62 -2.51 8.65
N LEU A 246 24.63 -1.88 7.48
CA LEU A 246 25.26 -2.41 6.28
C LEU A 246 26.76 -2.66 6.52
N ARG A 247 27.43 -1.68 7.13
CA ARG A 247 28.88 -1.77 7.41
C ARG A 247 29.20 -2.81 8.47
N SER A 248 28.43 -2.88 9.56
CA SER A 248 28.73 -3.72 10.72
C SER A 248 28.30 -5.18 10.60
N HIS A 249 27.18 -5.46 9.96
CA HIS A 249 26.56 -6.79 9.91
C HIS A 249 26.62 -7.47 8.55
N ARG A 250 26.94 -6.72 7.48
CA ARG A 250 27.03 -7.22 6.09
C ARG A 250 25.78 -8.07 5.70
N PRO A 251 24.58 -7.51 5.77
CA PRO A 251 23.35 -8.22 5.46
C PRO A 251 23.37 -8.73 4.01
N LYS A 252 22.61 -9.79 3.75
CA LYS A 252 22.48 -10.42 2.43
C LYS A 252 21.33 -9.88 1.61
N LEU A 253 20.43 -9.11 2.23
CA LEU A 253 19.25 -8.56 1.57
C LEU A 253 18.73 -7.35 2.35
N ILE A 254 18.25 -6.34 1.62
CA ILE A 254 17.39 -5.28 2.12
C ILE A 254 16.00 -5.53 1.55
N TYR A 255 14.99 -5.73 2.42
CA TYR A 255 13.58 -5.76 2.01
C TYR A 255 12.95 -4.41 2.28
N THR A 256 12.26 -3.82 1.29
CA THR A 256 11.61 -2.51 1.42
C THR A 256 10.33 -2.42 0.62
N ILE A 257 9.36 -1.63 1.13
CA ILE A 257 8.11 -1.26 0.44
C ILE A 257 8.14 0.24 0.18
N SER A 258 8.72 0.62 -0.95
CA SER A 258 8.98 2.03 -1.27
C SER A 258 7.74 2.85 -1.62
N THR A 259 6.62 2.19 -1.99
CA THR A 259 5.38 2.82 -2.45
C THR A 259 4.18 2.27 -1.69
N LEU A 260 3.38 3.18 -1.07
CA LEU A 260 2.16 2.81 -0.34
C LEU A 260 2.42 1.72 0.71
N HIS A 261 3.40 1.97 1.53
CA HIS A 261 4.00 1.04 2.48
C HIS A 261 2.95 0.33 3.37
N ASN A 262 3.08 -0.96 3.53
CA ASN A 262 2.29 -1.75 4.47
C ASN A 262 3.12 -2.01 5.75
N PRO A 263 2.73 -1.45 6.93
CA PRO A 263 1.37 -1.00 7.26
C PRO A 263 1.12 0.51 7.19
N THR A 264 2.12 1.36 6.99
CA THR A 264 2.04 2.79 7.29
C THR A 264 1.32 3.63 6.23
N GLY A 265 1.17 3.13 5.00
CA GLY A 265 0.63 3.91 3.88
C GLY A 265 1.59 4.97 3.32
N LEU A 266 2.82 5.04 3.81
CA LEU A 266 3.83 6.00 3.36
C LEU A 266 4.32 5.68 1.93
N THR A 267 4.81 6.70 1.25
CA THR A 267 5.51 6.57 -0.03
C THR A 267 6.79 7.37 0.05
N THR A 268 7.92 6.73 -0.19
CA THR A 268 9.24 7.37 -0.12
C THR A 268 9.46 8.35 -1.26
N THR A 269 10.25 9.40 -1.01
CA THR A 269 10.62 10.38 -2.02
C THR A 269 11.63 9.83 -3.02
N GLN A 270 11.73 10.47 -4.19
CA GLN A 270 12.75 10.11 -5.18
C GLN A 270 14.18 10.20 -4.61
N ALA A 271 14.45 11.24 -3.81
CA ALA A 271 15.76 11.43 -3.17
C ALA A 271 16.08 10.32 -2.17
N HIS A 272 15.09 9.87 -1.39
CA HIS A 272 15.26 8.74 -0.47
C HIS A 272 15.60 7.45 -1.23
N ARG A 273 14.85 7.14 -2.32
CA ARG A 273 15.09 5.96 -3.16
C ARG A 273 16.51 5.94 -3.77
N GLN A 274 16.96 7.10 -4.27
CA GLN A 274 18.32 7.25 -4.81
C GLN A 274 19.39 7.00 -3.75
N LYS A 275 19.23 7.56 -2.55
CA LYS A 275 20.19 7.36 -1.44
C LYS A 275 20.20 5.91 -0.96
N LEU A 276 19.02 5.27 -0.83
CA LEU A 276 18.91 3.87 -0.45
C LEU A 276 19.63 2.97 -1.48
N LEU A 277 19.39 3.19 -2.78
CA LEU A 277 20.07 2.45 -3.83
C LEU A 277 21.58 2.67 -3.80
N ALA A 278 22.04 3.90 -3.64
CA ALA A 278 23.47 4.22 -3.58
C ALA A 278 24.18 3.52 -2.40
N LEU A 279 23.53 3.45 -1.22
CA LEU A 279 24.04 2.67 -0.08
C LEU A 279 24.07 1.17 -0.40
N ALA A 280 23.02 0.62 -1.00
CA ALA A 280 22.97 -0.77 -1.40
C ALA A 280 24.08 -1.12 -2.42
N GLU A 281 24.34 -0.25 -3.38
CA GLU A 281 25.43 -0.39 -4.35
C GLU A 281 26.81 -0.31 -3.67
N GLN A 282 27.02 0.65 -2.77
CA GLN A 282 28.28 0.83 -2.04
C GLN A 282 28.66 -0.40 -1.20
N TYR A 283 27.65 -1.07 -0.63
CA TYR A 283 27.85 -2.24 0.24
C TYR A 283 27.54 -3.58 -0.45
N GLU A 284 27.28 -3.55 -1.76
CA GLU A 284 26.94 -4.74 -2.59
C GLU A 284 25.80 -5.58 -1.97
N CYS A 285 24.79 -4.93 -1.41
CA CYS A 285 23.66 -5.59 -0.75
C CYS A 285 22.42 -5.55 -1.64
N PRO A 286 21.90 -6.68 -2.13
CA PRO A 286 20.69 -6.73 -2.94
C PRO A 286 19.48 -6.11 -2.26
N ILE A 287 18.59 -5.51 -3.06
CA ILE A 287 17.31 -4.97 -2.62
C ILE A 287 16.18 -5.84 -3.16
N LEU A 288 15.25 -6.23 -2.29
CA LEU A 288 13.95 -6.78 -2.66
C LEU A 288 12.90 -5.69 -2.47
N GLU A 289 12.47 -5.08 -3.58
CA GLU A 289 11.46 -4.04 -3.60
C GLU A 289 10.05 -4.65 -3.79
N ASP A 290 9.23 -4.58 -2.75
CA ASP A 290 7.84 -5.04 -2.78
C ASP A 290 6.90 -3.87 -3.12
N ASN A 291 6.20 -3.98 -4.23
CA ASN A 291 5.26 -2.98 -4.71
C ASN A 291 3.86 -3.57 -4.95
N ALA A 292 3.32 -4.24 -3.94
CA ALA A 292 2.04 -4.94 -4.03
C ALA A 292 0.83 -4.00 -4.24
N TYR A 293 0.96 -2.72 -3.91
CA TYR A 293 -0.12 -1.71 -4.01
C TYR A 293 0.01 -0.81 -5.23
N GLU A 294 0.86 -1.17 -6.16
CA GLU A 294 1.06 -0.46 -7.40
C GLU A 294 -0.25 -0.16 -8.14
N GLY A 295 -0.38 1.09 -8.61
CA GLY A 295 -1.58 1.54 -9.30
C GLY A 295 -2.72 2.00 -8.39
N LEU A 296 -2.61 1.85 -7.06
CA LEU A 296 -3.58 2.35 -6.08
C LEU A 296 -3.24 3.74 -5.53
N ASN A 297 -2.27 4.42 -6.11
CA ASN A 297 -1.87 5.76 -5.74
C ASN A 297 -2.92 6.80 -6.18
N PHE A 298 -3.26 7.73 -5.30
CA PHE A 298 -4.21 8.83 -5.55
C PHE A 298 -3.55 10.02 -6.25
N GLU A 299 -2.25 10.16 -6.11
CA GLU A 299 -1.41 11.17 -6.74
C GLU A 299 -0.21 10.49 -7.44
N PRO A 300 0.50 11.19 -8.33
CA PRO A 300 1.71 10.65 -8.91
C PRO A 300 2.74 10.28 -7.84
N VAL A 301 3.34 9.12 -7.98
CA VAL A 301 4.40 8.61 -7.09
C VAL A 301 5.74 8.57 -7.82
N PRO A 302 6.87 8.62 -7.13
CA PRO A 302 8.18 8.42 -7.73
C PRO A 302 8.29 7.06 -8.42
N ALA A 303 9.15 6.98 -9.45
CA ALA A 303 9.45 5.69 -10.08
C ALA A 303 10.03 4.70 -9.06
N PRO A 304 9.77 3.39 -9.20
CA PRO A 304 10.33 2.36 -8.33
C PRO A 304 11.86 2.44 -8.23
N ILE A 305 12.43 1.91 -7.15
CA ILE A 305 13.91 1.82 -7.00
C ILE A 305 14.50 1.01 -8.16
N LYS A 306 13.81 -0.05 -8.58
CA LYS A 306 14.19 -0.86 -9.75
C LYS A 306 14.37 -0.02 -11.03
N ALA A 307 13.62 1.04 -11.22
CA ALA A 307 13.76 1.93 -12.38
C ALA A 307 15.08 2.75 -12.37
N LEU A 308 15.69 2.89 -11.21
CA LEU A 308 16.98 3.59 -11.02
C LEU A 308 18.18 2.62 -11.09
N ASP A 309 17.92 1.33 -10.91
CA ASP A 309 18.92 0.27 -10.83
C ASP A 309 19.58 0.01 -12.19
N LYS A 310 20.89 0.23 -12.28
CA LYS A 310 21.72 -0.05 -13.45
C LYS A 310 22.64 -1.26 -13.27
N ASN A 311 22.74 -1.76 -12.05
CA ASN A 311 23.69 -2.78 -11.65
C ASN A 311 23.06 -4.14 -11.36
N ASN A 312 21.75 -4.32 -11.68
CA ASN A 312 20.97 -5.54 -11.44
C ASN A 312 20.87 -5.93 -9.95
N LEU A 313 20.92 -4.93 -9.06
CA LEU A 313 20.94 -5.14 -7.62
C LEU A 313 19.51 -5.24 -7.04
N VAL A 314 18.50 -4.74 -7.75
CA VAL A 314 17.12 -4.69 -7.29
C VAL A 314 16.29 -5.78 -7.94
N THR A 315 15.68 -6.63 -7.12
CA THR A 315 14.58 -7.51 -7.51
C THR A 315 13.26 -6.83 -7.16
N TYR A 316 12.38 -6.66 -8.14
CA TYR A 316 11.10 -5.99 -7.95
C TYR A 316 9.96 -7.01 -7.95
N VAL A 317 9.01 -6.86 -7.03
CA VAL A 317 7.85 -7.76 -6.88
C VAL A 317 6.56 -6.96 -6.89
N SER A 318 5.54 -7.49 -7.58
CA SER A 318 4.19 -6.92 -7.56
C SER A 318 3.11 -8.01 -7.75
N THR A 319 1.83 -7.61 -7.64
CA THR A 319 0.69 -8.55 -7.69
C THR A 319 -0.58 -7.89 -8.20
N PHE A 320 -1.45 -8.69 -8.82
CA PHE A 320 -2.82 -8.28 -9.16
C PHE A 320 -3.82 -8.51 -8.02
N SER A 321 -3.37 -9.07 -6.87
CA SER A 321 -4.26 -9.38 -5.74
C SER A 321 -4.90 -8.13 -5.11
N LYS A 322 -4.20 -6.98 -5.14
CA LYS A 322 -4.67 -5.73 -4.51
C LYS A 322 -5.33 -4.77 -5.48
N THR A 323 -5.12 -4.97 -6.77
CA THR A 323 -5.63 -4.09 -7.83
C THR A 323 -6.73 -4.73 -8.66
N LEU A 324 -6.90 -6.06 -8.58
CA LEU A 324 -7.91 -6.78 -9.34
C LEU A 324 -8.69 -7.76 -8.46
N MET A 325 -8.10 -8.92 -8.15
CA MET A 325 -8.79 -9.97 -7.42
C MET A 325 -7.78 -10.93 -6.73
N PRO A 326 -7.80 -11.06 -5.40
CA PRO A 326 -6.86 -11.93 -4.68
C PRO A 326 -7.02 -13.40 -5.05
N GLY A 327 -8.24 -13.85 -5.38
CA GLY A 327 -8.54 -15.25 -5.74
C GLY A 327 -7.88 -15.73 -7.04
N LEU A 328 -7.45 -14.85 -7.94
CA LEU A 328 -6.72 -15.23 -9.16
C LEU A 328 -5.30 -15.73 -8.87
N ARG A 329 -4.73 -15.36 -7.74
CA ARG A 329 -3.37 -15.78 -7.34
C ARG A 329 -2.33 -15.54 -8.42
N VAL A 330 -2.27 -14.33 -8.99
CA VAL A 330 -1.24 -13.94 -9.95
C VAL A 330 -0.48 -12.72 -9.45
N GLY A 331 0.83 -12.87 -9.39
CA GLY A 331 1.81 -11.82 -9.21
C GLY A 331 2.90 -11.93 -10.27
N TYR A 332 3.89 -11.10 -10.14
CA TYR A 332 5.07 -11.14 -11.01
C TYR A 332 6.27 -10.54 -10.29
N MET A 333 7.43 -10.92 -10.78
CA MET A 333 8.69 -10.32 -10.37
C MET A 333 9.50 -9.90 -11.58
N VAL A 334 10.29 -8.82 -11.41
CA VAL A 334 11.29 -8.37 -12.38
C VAL A 334 12.65 -8.70 -11.80
N VAL A 335 13.37 -9.55 -12.49
CA VAL A 335 14.73 -9.98 -12.13
C VAL A 335 15.62 -9.77 -13.34
N THR A 336 16.72 -9.06 -13.15
CA THR A 336 17.68 -8.78 -14.22
C THR A 336 19.05 -9.38 -13.87
N GLY A 337 19.86 -9.61 -14.90
CA GLY A 337 21.22 -10.10 -14.72
C GLY A 337 21.32 -11.58 -14.30
N GLU A 338 22.39 -11.92 -13.58
CA GLU A 338 22.75 -13.30 -13.27
C GLU A 338 21.79 -14.05 -12.35
N HIS A 339 20.95 -13.33 -11.59
CA HIS A 339 20.01 -13.94 -10.65
C HIS A 339 18.78 -14.56 -11.34
N TYR A 340 18.48 -14.13 -12.57
CA TYR A 340 17.26 -14.55 -13.28
C TYR A 340 17.14 -16.06 -13.41
N GLN A 341 18.18 -16.71 -13.96
CA GLN A 341 18.14 -18.13 -14.24
C GLN A 341 18.00 -18.96 -12.95
N ALA A 342 18.73 -18.62 -11.91
CA ALA A 342 18.67 -19.34 -10.63
C ALA A 342 17.30 -19.20 -9.94
N ILE A 343 16.66 -18.03 -10.02
CA ILE A 343 15.31 -17.81 -9.50
C ILE A 343 14.27 -18.55 -10.34
N LEU A 344 14.42 -18.57 -11.66
CA LEU A 344 13.53 -19.31 -12.56
C LEU A 344 13.59 -20.82 -12.33
N GLU A 345 14.77 -21.37 -12.10
CA GLU A 345 14.95 -22.79 -11.76
C GLU A 345 14.26 -23.15 -10.43
N ARG A 346 14.41 -22.30 -9.41
CA ARG A 346 13.66 -22.45 -8.16
C ARG A 346 12.15 -22.42 -8.39
N LYS A 347 11.68 -21.47 -9.21
CA LYS A 347 10.26 -21.37 -9.59
C LYS A 347 9.75 -22.64 -10.24
N LEU A 348 10.51 -23.21 -11.18
CA LEU A 348 10.17 -24.45 -11.86
C LEU A 348 9.99 -25.61 -10.86
N LEU A 349 10.88 -25.69 -9.85
CA LEU A 349 10.80 -26.74 -8.81
C LEU A 349 9.63 -26.54 -7.84
N HIS A 350 9.15 -25.29 -7.66
CA HIS A 350 8.06 -25.00 -6.74
C HIS A 350 6.67 -25.36 -7.27
N ASP A 351 6.37 -25.03 -8.55
CA ASP A 351 5.01 -25.17 -9.08
C ASP A 351 4.94 -25.37 -10.61
N LEU A 352 6.05 -25.67 -11.26
CA LEU A 352 6.19 -25.78 -12.73
C LEU A 352 5.82 -24.46 -13.44
N HIS A 353 4.57 -24.01 -13.31
CA HIS A 353 4.06 -22.74 -13.83
C HIS A 353 2.79 -22.30 -13.08
N VAL A 354 2.44 -21.02 -13.16
CA VAL A 354 1.18 -20.48 -12.63
C VAL A 354 -0.01 -20.96 -13.47
N SER A 355 -1.18 -21.09 -12.85
CA SER A 355 -2.43 -21.43 -13.53
C SER A 355 -2.62 -20.67 -14.84
N THR A 356 -2.69 -21.39 -15.95
CA THR A 356 -2.91 -20.83 -17.29
C THR A 356 -4.24 -20.10 -17.38
N ILE A 357 -5.28 -20.58 -16.68
CA ILE A 357 -6.60 -19.94 -16.61
C ILE A 357 -6.49 -18.55 -15.94
N SER A 358 -5.83 -18.47 -14.79
CA SER A 358 -5.64 -17.20 -14.09
C SER A 358 -4.86 -16.19 -14.93
N GLN A 359 -3.79 -16.64 -15.60
CA GLN A 359 -3.01 -15.82 -16.51
C GLN A 359 -3.83 -15.32 -17.69
N ALA A 360 -4.65 -16.19 -18.32
CA ALA A 360 -5.51 -15.82 -19.44
C ALA A 360 -6.58 -14.77 -19.06
N ILE A 361 -7.17 -14.89 -17.86
CA ILE A 361 -8.15 -13.91 -17.35
C ILE A 361 -7.49 -12.53 -17.20
N ILE A 362 -6.30 -12.46 -16.60
CA ILE A 362 -5.59 -11.18 -16.45
C ILE A 362 -5.15 -10.62 -17.78
N SER A 363 -4.63 -11.46 -18.67
CA SER A 363 -4.24 -11.07 -20.03
C SER A 363 -5.42 -10.45 -20.80
N GLU A 364 -6.61 -11.05 -20.72
CA GLU A 364 -7.84 -10.49 -21.35
C GLU A 364 -8.24 -9.15 -20.68
N TYR A 365 -8.06 -9.03 -19.37
CA TYR A 365 -8.33 -7.80 -18.63
C TYR A 365 -7.44 -6.65 -19.09
N LEU A 366 -6.14 -6.92 -19.25
CA LEU A 366 -5.15 -5.95 -19.72
C LEU A 366 -5.38 -5.57 -21.18
N ALA A 367 -5.59 -6.58 -22.06
CA ALA A 367 -5.77 -6.39 -23.50
C ALA A 367 -7.01 -5.54 -23.84
N SER A 368 -8.11 -5.76 -23.12
CA SER A 368 -9.38 -5.07 -23.38
C SER A 368 -9.47 -3.65 -22.80
N GLY A 369 -8.42 -3.18 -22.08
CA GLY A 369 -8.41 -1.88 -21.41
C GLY A 369 -9.33 -1.79 -20.18
N HIS A 370 -9.96 -2.90 -19.79
CA HIS A 370 -10.84 -2.95 -18.61
C HIS A 370 -10.05 -2.74 -17.31
N TYR A 371 -8.81 -3.20 -17.25
CA TYR A 371 -7.96 -3.01 -16.09
C TYR A 371 -7.74 -1.53 -15.76
N ARG A 372 -7.39 -0.71 -16.73
CA ARG A 372 -7.18 0.74 -16.54
C ARG A 372 -8.44 1.43 -16.02
N ARG A 373 -9.60 1.09 -16.60
CA ARG A 373 -10.90 1.64 -16.15
C ARG A 373 -11.25 1.20 -14.74
N HIS A 374 -11.01 -0.07 -14.43
CA HIS A 374 -11.21 -0.59 -13.09
C HIS A 374 -10.32 0.11 -12.05
N LEU A 375 -9.03 0.28 -12.34
CA LEU A 375 -8.11 1.01 -11.45
C LEU A 375 -8.56 2.46 -11.20
N SER A 376 -9.03 3.16 -12.24
CA SER A 376 -9.55 4.53 -12.09
C SER A 376 -10.76 4.57 -11.16
N GLN A 377 -11.70 3.63 -11.32
CA GLN A 377 -12.88 3.53 -10.45
C GLN A 377 -12.48 3.14 -9.02
N LEU A 378 -11.61 2.15 -8.86
CA LEU A 378 -11.15 1.68 -7.55
C LEU A 378 -10.44 2.79 -6.77
N ARG A 379 -9.60 3.59 -7.42
CA ARG A 379 -8.96 4.75 -6.80
C ARG A 379 -9.97 5.78 -6.32
N ALA A 380 -10.98 6.10 -7.12
CA ALA A 380 -12.03 7.05 -6.74
C ALA A 380 -12.82 6.55 -5.52
N GLU A 381 -13.19 5.27 -5.49
CA GLU A 381 -13.86 4.64 -4.35
C GLU A 381 -12.97 4.66 -3.10
N HIS A 382 -11.68 4.35 -3.22
CA HIS A 382 -10.74 4.35 -2.09
C HIS A 382 -10.46 5.76 -1.56
N ILE A 383 -10.38 6.79 -2.41
CA ILE A 383 -10.29 8.19 -1.95
C ILE A 383 -11.48 8.54 -1.08
N GLN A 384 -12.70 8.21 -1.53
CA GLN A 384 -13.91 8.46 -0.78
C GLN A 384 -13.92 7.73 0.57
N SER A 385 -13.64 6.43 0.55
CA SER A 385 -13.60 5.60 1.77
C SER A 385 -12.53 6.06 2.76
N ARG A 386 -11.31 6.41 2.28
CA ARG A 386 -10.27 7.00 3.11
C ARG A 386 -10.74 8.30 3.77
N ASN A 387 -11.36 9.19 3.01
CA ASN A 387 -11.82 10.48 3.54
C ASN A 387 -12.90 10.30 4.60
N ILE A 388 -13.83 9.36 4.41
CA ILE A 388 -14.83 9.00 5.41
C ILE A 388 -14.16 8.47 6.68
N MET A 389 -13.18 7.58 6.54
CA MET A 389 -12.44 7.04 7.70
C MET A 389 -11.71 8.15 8.47
N LEU A 390 -11.00 9.03 7.76
CA LEU A 390 -10.29 10.15 8.40
C LEU A 390 -11.24 11.08 9.15
N GLN A 391 -12.40 11.41 8.58
CA GLN A 391 -13.43 12.21 9.25
C GLN A 391 -14.01 11.53 10.48
N ALA A 392 -14.32 10.24 10.38
CA ALA A 392 -14.80 9.48 11.52
C ALA A 392 -13.76 9.43 12.66
N MET A 393 -12.48 9.27 12.30
CA MET A 393 -11.39 9.30 13.30
C MET A 393 -11.23 10.67 13.93
N GLU A 394 -11.23 11.74 13.16
CA GLU A 394 -11.16 13.11 13.68
C GLU A 394 -12.33 13.44 14.62
N ARG A 395 -13.50 12.90 14.32
CA ARG A 395 -14.72 13.11 15.12
C ARG A 395 -14.76 12.27 16.40
N TYR A 396 -14.28 11.05 16.36
CA TYR A 396 -14.53 10.07 17.42
C TYR A 396 -13.30 9.66 18.20
N PHE A 397 -12.10 9.58 17.59
CA PHE A 397 -10.89 9.11 18.25
C PHE A 397 -10.40 10.07 19.33
N PRO A 398 -9.71 9.58 20.35
CA PRO A 398 -9.09 10.41 21.37
C PRO A 398 -7.92 11.22 20.76
N GLU A 399 -7.65 12.41 21.30
CA GLU A 399 -6.60 13.34 20.82
C GLU A 399 -5.18 12.74 20.91
N GLU A 400 -4.99 11.78 21.78
CA GLU A 400 -3.72 11.07 21.98
C GLU A 400 -3.40 10.09 20.83
N ALA A 401 -4.40 9.62 20.11
CA ALA A 401 -4.20 8.76 18.94
C ALA A 401 -3.71 9.60 17.76
N LYS A 402 -2.68 9.09 17.07
CA LYS A 402 -2.13 9.71 15.86
C LYS A 402 -2.20 8.73 14.70
N TRP A 403 -2.43 9.23 13.51
CA TRP A 403 -2.57 8.35 12.34
C TRP A 403 -1.95 8.94 11.08
N THR A 404 -1.59 8.05 10.15
CA THR A 404 -1.10 8.44 8.84
C THR A 404 -2.23 8.89 7.93
N VAL A 405 -1.92 9.75 6.95
CA VAL A 405 -2.84 10.17 5.88
C VAL A 405 -2.32 9.59 4.57
N PRO A 406 -2.75 8.37 4.19
CA PRO A 406 -2.20 7.68 3.04
C PRO A 406 -2.60 8.38 1.73
N LYS A 407 -1.65 8.45 0.80
CA LYS A 407 -1.83 8.99 -0.56
C LYS A 407 -2.17 7.92 -1.58
N GLY A 408 -2.69 6.80 -1.10
CA GLY A 408 -3.06 5.62 -1.89
C GLY A 408 -3.14 4.36 -1.04
N GLY A 409 -3.17 3.21 -1.71
CA GLY A 409 -3.23 1.91 -1.05
C GLY A 409 -4.58 1.59 -0.44
N LEU A 410 -4.55 0.82 0.63
CA LEU A 410 -5.73 0.28 1.31
C LEU A 410 -5.70 0.54 2.82
N PHE A 411 -4.58 1.00 3.36
CA PHE A 411 -4.31 1.01 4.80
C PHE A 411 -3.96 2.37 5.34
N LEU A 412 -4.29 2.52 6.61
CA LEU A 412 -3.95 3.62 7.46
C LEU A 412 -3.36 3.04 8.75
N TRP A 413 -2.32 3.68 9.27
CA TRP A 413 -1.63 3.30 10.49
C TRP A 413 -2.01 4.23 11.63
N VAL A 414 -2.49 3.66 12.74
CA VAL A 414 -2.83 4.38 13.96
C VAL A 414 -1.82 4.04 15.03
N GLN A 415 -1.21 5.07 15.57
CA GLN A 415 -0.27 5.02 16.67
C GLN A 415 -0.95 5.50 17.96
N LEU A 416 -0.68 4.80 19.05
CA LEU A 416 -1.26 5.04 20.37
C LEU A 416 -0.17 5.37 21.37
N PRO A 417 -0.51 5.97 22.52
CA PRO A 417 0.41 6.15 23.65
C PRO A 417 1.03 4.84 24.11
N ALA A 418 2.22 4.92 24.70
CA ALA A 418 3.04 3.76 25.05
C ALA A 418 2.40 2.81 26.10
N ASP A 419 1.52 3.34 26.92
CA ASP A 419 0.82 2.63 28.00
C ASP A 419 -0.47 1.94 27.55
N VAL A 420 -0.87 2.10 26.28
CA VAL A 420 -2.12 1.52 25.75
C VAL A 420 -1.96 0.02 25.48
N PRO A 421 -2.78 -0.86 26.10
CA PRO A 421 -2.69 -2.30 25.92
C PRO A 421 -3.34 -2.75 24.61
N ILE A 422 -2.69 -2.49 23.49
CA ILE A 422 -3.26 -2.70 22.16
C ILE A 422 -3.68 -4.15 21.88
N GLN A 423 -3.04 -5.14 22.49
CA GLN A 423 -3.40 -6.54 22.34
C GLN A 423 -4.75 -6.85 22.99
N GLU A 424 -5.04 -6.26 24.16
CA GLU A 424 -6.33 -6.41 24.86
C GLU A 424 -7.44 -5.70 24.07
N ILE A 425 -7.17 -4.48 23.60
CA ILE A 425 -8.09 -3.73 22.75
C ILE A 425 -8.43 -4.51 21.48
N THR A 426 -7.46 -5.16 20.85
CA THR A 426 -7.68 -5.99 19.68
C THR A 426 -8.61 -7.17 19.97
N LYS A 427 -8.45 -7.84 21.10
CA LYS A 427 -9.32 -8.95 21.56
C LYS A 427 -10.73 -8.45 21.89
N GLU A 428 -10.83 -7.32 22.59
CA GLU A 428 -12.14 -6.73 22.92
C GLU A 428 -12.87 -6.23 21.67
N ALA A 429 -12.16 -5.61 20.72
CA ALA A 429 -12.74 -5.21 19.44
C ALA A 429 -13.34 -6.41 18.68
N LEU A 430 -12.64 -7.54 18.66
CA LEU A 430 -13.14 -8.78 18.04
C LEU A 430 -14.42 -9.27 18.73
N SER A 431 -14.52 -9.19 20.06
CA SER A 431 -15.74 -9.57 20.78
C SER A 431 -16.95 -8.65 20.49
N HIS A 432 -16.68 -7.43 19.99
CA HIS A 432 -17.69 -6.49 19.50
C HIS A 432 -17.88 -6.55 17.97
N ASN A 433 -17.47 -7.64 17.32
CA ASN A 433 -17.53 -7.85 15.89
C ASN A 433 -16.77 -6.81 15.05
N VAL A 434 -15.66 -6.29 15.56
CA VAL A 434 -14.74 -5.42 14.81
C VAL A 434 -13.38 -6.10 14.74
N LEU A 435 -12.96 -6.45 13.52
CA LEU A 435 -11.68 -7.09 13.26
C LEU A 435 -10.64 -6.03 12.85
N ILE A 436 -9.53 -5.94 13.60
CA ILE A 436 -8.39 -5.07 13.30
C ILE A 436 -7.10 -5.87 13.35
N PHE A 437 -6.03 -5.36 12.74
CA PHE A 437 -4.69 -5.91 12.95
C PHE A 437 -3.94 -5.15 14.04
N CYS A 438 -3.51 -5.88 15.07
CA CYS A 438 -2.62 -5.39 16.10
C CYS A 438 -1.27 -4.98 15.49
N GLY A 439 -0.80 -3.77 15.82
CA GLY A 439 0.41 -3.20 15.25
C GLY A 439 1.68 -3.98 15.57
N THR A 440 1.72 -4.67 16.72
CA THR A 440 2.88 -5.47 17.12
C THR A 440 3.25 -6.57 16.11
N ALA A 441 2.29 -7.06 15.33
CA ALA A 441 2.54 -8.06 14.29
C ALA A 441 3.47 -7.56 13.16
N PHE A 442 3.57 -6.26 12.97
CA PHE A 442 4.36 -5.63 11.90
C PHE A 442 5.81 -5.30 12.33
N PHE A 443 6.18 -5.64 13.54
CA PHE A 443 7.55 -5.48 14.04
C PHE A 443 8.25 -6.83 14.11
N PRO A 444 9.55 -6.92 13.75
CA PRO A 444 10.29 -8.17 13.80
C PRO A 444 10.29 -8.86 15.16
N ASP A 445 10.37 -8.09 16.26
CA ASP A 445 10.33 -8.59 17.64
C ASP A 445 8.90 -8.81 18.18
N LYS A 446 7.87 -8.45 17.40
CA LYS A 446 6.44 -8.51 17.78
C LYS A 446 6.10 -7.66 19.04
N GLN A 447 6.91 -6.68 19.32
CA GLN A 447 6.71 -5.71 20.39
C GLN A 447 6.44 -4.31 19.80
N GLY A 448 7.45 -3.59 19.42
CA GLY A 448 7.33 -2.24 18.89
C GLY A 448 6.58 -1.29 19.83
N TYR A 449 5.96 -0.27 19.27
CA TYR A 449 5.08 0.64 20.00
C TYR A 449 3.60 0.29 19.78
N PRO A 450 2.67 0.66 20.69
CA PRO A 450 1.25 0.40 20.52
C PRO A 450 0.71 1.07 19.23
N ALA A 451 0.18 0.25 18.35
CA ALA A 451 -0.36 0.71 17.08
C ALA A 451 -1.38 -0.29 16.52
N MET A 452 -2.16 0.15 15.53
CA MET A 452 -3.03 -0.73 14.75
C MET A 452 -3.02 -0.34 13.27
N ARG A 453 -3.19 -1.31 12.40
CA ARG A 453 -3.45 -1.08 10.98
C ARG A 453 -4.93 -1.21 10.71
N LEU A 454 -5.50 -0.20 10.05
CA LEU A 454 -6.89 -0.18 9.62
C LEU A 454 -6.97 -0.13 8.09
N THR A 455 -7.92 -0.86 7.50
CA THR A 455 -8.22 -0.77 6.07
C THR A 455 -9.43 0.14 5.83
N PHE A 456 -9.30 1.02 4.84
CA PHE A 456 -10.43 1.81 4.34
C PHE A 456 -11.11 1.20 3.09
N ALA A 457 -10.75 -0.03 2.73
CA ALA A 457 -11.36 -0.75 1.59
C ALA A 457 -12.72 -1.38 1.96
N ASN A 458 -13.57 -0.63 2.65
CA ASN A 458 -14.87 -1.07 3.15
C ASN A 458 -16.01 -0.14 2.73
N SER A 459 -17.25 -0.53 3.11
CA SER A 459 -18.41 0.34 2.93
C SER A 459 -18.33 1.56 3.85
N PRO A 460 -18.91 2.71 3.47
CA PRO A 460 -18.98 3.89 4.33
C PRO A 460 -19.60 3.58 5.70
N GLU A 461 -20.66 2.79 5.73
CA GLU A 461 -21.39 2.41 6.94
C GLU A 461 -20.51 1.58 7.89
N ASP A 462 -19.78 0.58 7.36
CA ASP A 462 -18.89 -0.27 8.15
C ASP A 462 -17.70 0.53 8.69
N ILE A 463 -17.16 1.45 7.90
CA ILE A 463 -16.08 2.34 8.33
C ILE A 463 -16.53 3.20 9.50
N GLU A 464 -17.65 3.92 9.36
CA GLU A 464 -18.13 4.83 10.41
C GLU A 464 -18.48 4.07 11.69
N LYS A 465 -19.21 2.96 11.58
CA LYS A 465 -19.59 2.11 12.71
C LYS A 465 -18.36 1.49 13.39
N GLY A 466 -17.41 0.96 12.62
CA GLY A 466 -16.20 0.35 13.16
C GLY A 466 -15.30 1.36 13.87
N ILE A 467 -15.10 2.54 13.30
CA ILE A 467 -14.31 3.62 13.93
C ILE A 467 -15.00 4.12 15.21
N TYR A 468 -16.32 4.26 15.22
CA TYR A 468 -17.06 4.64 16.43
C TYR A 468 -16.89 3.62 17.56
N LEU A 469 -17.04 2.31 17.26
CA LEU A 469 -16.85 1.25 18.25
C LEU A 469 -15.40 1.23 18.79
N LEU A 470 -14.40 1.32 17.91
CA LEU A 470 -13.00 1.39 18.31
C LEU A 470 -12.71 2.61 19.19
N SER A 471 -13.29 3.76 18.88
CA SER A 471 -13.10 4.98 19.67
C SER A 471 -13.58 4.83 21.12
N ASN A 472 -14.70 4.15 21.31
CA ASN A 472 -15.25 3.89 22.66
C ASN A 472 -14.30 2.99 23.47
N LEU A 473 -13.73 1.96 22.82
CA LEU A 473 -12.73 1.10 23.45
C LEU A 473 -11.46 1.89 23.81
N LEU A 474 -10.91 2.66 22.87
CA LEU A 474 -9.72 3.47 23.11
C LEU A 474 -9.92 4.45 24.28
N LYS A 475 -11.03 5.18 24.32
CA LYS A 475 -11.38 6.11 25.41
C LYS A 475 -11.51 5.40 26.75
N LYS A 476 -12.13 4.21 26.78
CA LYS A 476 -12.26 3.39 27.99
C LYS A 476 -10.87 3.09 28.59
N TYR A 477 -9.94 2.59 27.80
CA TYR A 477 -8.60 2.21 28.27
C TYR A 477 -7.74 3.42 28.65
N LEU A 478 -7.79 4.50 27.88
CA LEU A 478 -7.08 5.74 28.21
C LEU A 478 -7.62 6.40 29.49
N TYR A 479 -8.94 6.37 29.71
CA TYR A 479 -9.54 6.91 30.92
C TYR A 479 -9.19 6.08 32.16
N GLN A 480 -9.19 4.74 32.04
CA GLN A 480 -8.80 3.85 33.14
C GLN A 480 -7.34 4.05 33.56
N ASN A 481 -6.43 4.21 32.60
CA ASN A 481 -5.01 4.48 32.89
C ASN A 481 -4.83 5.82 33.63
N ARG A 482 -5.52 6.88 33.24
CA ARG A 482 -5.48 8.19 33.91
C ARG A 482 -5.94 8.12 35.38
N ILE A 483 -6.95 7.31 35.70
CA ILE A 483 -7.42 7.12 37.07
C ILE A 483 -6.36 6.38 37.89
N GLN A 484 -5.72 5.36 37.35
CA GLN A 484 -4.66 4.63 38.04
C GLN A 484 -3.45 5.52 38.31
N GLU A 485 -3.00 6.32 37.34
CA GLU A 485 -1.89 7.28 37.54
C GLU A 485 -2.21 8.36 38.60
N SER A 486 -3.44 8.90 38.54
CA SER A 486 -3.87 9.88 39.56
C SER A 486 -4.00 9.28 40.96
N GLY A 487 -4.46 8.04 41.06
CA GLY A 487 -4.52 7.29 42.32
C GLY A 487 -3.14 6.99 42.92
N VAL A 488 -2.16 6.65 42.06
CA VAL A 488 -0.77 6.43 42.50
C VAL A 488 -0.11 7.75 42.96
N ARG A 489 -0.37 8.87 42.28
CA ARG A 489 0.12 10.20 42.75
C ARG A 489 -0.45 10.58 44.10
N ILE A 490 -1.74 10.36 44.35
CA ILE A 490 -2.37 10.63 45.66
C ILE A 490 -1.76 9.76 46.76
N GLN A 491 -1.45 8.49 46.51
CA GLN A 491 -0.77 7.63 47.50
C GLN A 491 0.67 8.06 47.77
N HIS A 492 1.41 8.54 46.76
CA HIS A 492 2.77 9.05 46.95
C HIS A 492 2.82 10.37 47.73
N GLU A 493 1.86 11.26 47.55
CA GLU A 493 1.75 12.50 48.33
C GLU A 493 1.39 12.22 49.79
N PHE A 494 0.62 11.18 50.10
CA PHE A 494 0.30 10.78 51.45
C PHE A 494 1.44 10.02 52.17
N CYS A 495 2.36 9.39 51.43
CA CYS A 495 3.53 8.71 52.03
C CYS A 495 4.74 9.63 52.27
N THR A 496 4.76 10.84 51.73
CA THR A 496 5.87 11.80 51.96
C THR A 496 5.58 12.86 53.04
N THR A 497 4.41 12.80 53.67
CA THR A 497 3.96 13.71 54.75
C THR A 497 3.75 13.01 56.11
N SER A 498 4.32 11.82 56.28
CA SER A 498 4.31 11.12 57.59
C SER A 498 5.72 10.85 58.12
#